data_1de771ce265ae1cc8067771ecef05124
#
_entry.id   1de771ce265ae1cc8067771ecef05124
#
_cell.length_a   1.000
_cell.length_b   1.000
_cell.length_c   1.000
_cell.angle_alpha   90.00
_cell.angle_beta   90.00
_cell.angle_gamma   90.00
#
_symmetry.space_group_name_H-M   'P 1'
#
loop_
_entity.id
_entity.type
_entity.pdbx_description
1 polymer ?
#
loop_
_entity_poly.entity_id
_entity_poly.type
_entity_poly.pdbx_seq_one_letter_code
_entity_poly.pdbx_strand_id
1 'polypeptide(L)'
;MKRLITFLLIAIIILAGCGQSTEKKSNKSSTQKDTLNISAAASLTDVTKELEQAFNKQHDKVAINFNYGGSGSLRQQIEKGAPSDVFMSANIKDVKILADKDKAHNTYNYAQNELVLIGNSKTDKQDLSQLQNDEKVAIGEPNSVPAGKYAQQFLKDQNLYDNVKPHLVYAKDVRQVLNYVTKGNAQFGYVYQTDLAQHKKNGQTDVKELGKATLKTPITYQAATVSNKKEAKAWMKFLKTKEAKEILEKYDFKV
;
A
#
# COMPACT_ATOMS: atom_id res chain seq x y z
N MET A 1 -39.95 -54.71 -16.81
CA MET A 1 -40.19 -55.85 -15.93
C MET A 1 -39.70 -55.49 -14.56
N LYS A 2 -40.64 -55.17 -13.74
CA LYS A 2 -40.98 -55.87 -12.48
C LYS A 2 -39.97 -55.71 -11.35
N ARG A 3 -40.44 -54.95 -10.31
CA ARG A 3 -40.54 -55.31 -8.90
C ARG A 3 -39.27 -55.00 -8.09
N LEU A 4 -39.28 -54.57 -6.80
CA LEU A 4 -40.29 -54.51 -5.75
C LEU A 4 -39.87 -53.56 -4.64
N ILE A 5 -40.82 -52.92 -4.07
CA ILE A 5 -40.88 -52.15 -2.85
C ILE A 5 -40.48 -53.04 -1.66
N THR A 6 -39.76 -52.53 -0.62
CA THR A 6 -39.99 -52.97 0.74
C THR A 6 -39.71 -51.82 1.73
N PHE A 7 -40.76 -51.39 2.41
CA PHE A 7 -40.81 -50.59 3.64
C PHE A 7 -40.20 -51.35 4.82
N LEU A 8 -39.47 -50.69 5.72
CA LEU A 8 -39.47 -51.09 7.11
C LEU A 8 -39.36 -49.89 8.06
N LEU A 9 -40.46 -49.62 8.70
CA LEU A 9 -40.63 -48.77 9.91
C LEU A 9 -40.27 -49.58 11.14
N ILE A 10 -39.41 -49.04 12.05
CA ILE A 10 -39.36 -49.45 13.50
C ILE A 10 -38.76 -48.25 14.26
N ALA A 11 -39.57 -47.57 14.93
CA ALA A 11 -39.91 -47.56 16.38
C ALA A 11 -38.98 -46.73 17.28
N ILE A 12 -39.63 -45.76 17.84
CA ILE A 12 -39.23 -44.80 18.90
C ILE A 12 -38.89 -45.57 20.20
N ILE A 13 -37.76 -45.21 20.84
CA ILE A 13 -37.58 -45.41 22.27
C ILE A 13 -37.15 -44.09 22.91
N ILE A 14 -38.07 -43.53 23.69
CA ILE A 14 -37.84 -42.40 24.59
C ILE A 14 -37.27 -42.98 25.90
N LEU A 15 -36.05 -42.55 26.26
CA LEU A 15 -35.57 -42.70 27.62
C LEU A 15 -35.24 -41.31 28.18
N ALA A 16 -36.10 -40.84 29.04
CA ALA A 16 -35.86 -39.70 29.90
C ALA A 16 -34.78 -40.06 30.93
N GLY A 17 -33.65 -39.39 30.86
CA GLY A 17 -32.58 -39.41 31.83
C GLY A 17 -32.31 -37.99 32.32
N CYS A 18 -32.90 -37.59 33.44
CA CYS A 18 -32.47 -36.40 34.19
C CYS A 18 -31.06 -36.62 34.72
N GLY A 19 -30.09 -35.96 34.11
CA GLY A 19 -28.74 -35.78 34.63
C GLY A 19 -28.45 -34.28 34.72
N GLN A 20 -28.55 -33.74 35.94
CA GLN A 20 -28.25 -32.34 36.26
C GLN A 20 -26.72 -32.16 36.24
N SER A 21 -26.18 -31.92 35.06
CA SER A 21 -24.78 -31.50 34.88
C SER A 21 -24.73 -29.98 34.91
N THR A 22 -24.19 -29.47 35.99
CA THR A 22 -23.78 -28.06 36.11
C THR A 22 -22.71 -27.76 35.03
N GLU A 23 -23.14 -27.38 33.84
CA GLU A 23 -22.23 -26.78 32.85
C GLU A 23 -21.72 -25.45 33.41
N LYS A 24 -20.49 -25.47 33.91
CA LYS A 24 -19.69 -24.26 33.99
C LYS A 24 -19.58 -23.72 32.57
N LYS A 25 -20.42 -22.74 32.24
CA LYS A 25 -20.17 -21.84 31.10
C LYS A 25 -18.80 -21.22 31.30
N SER A 26 -17.77 -21.82 30.72
CA SER A 26 -16.52 -21.10 30.45
C SER A 26 -16.85 -20.03 29.41
N ASN A 27 -17.15 -18.84 29.90
CA ASN A 27 -17.10 -17.62 29.09
C ASN A 27 -15.65 -17.46 28.59
N LYS A 28 -15.26 -18.19 27.57
CA LYS A 28 -14.22 -17.73 26.66
C LYS A 28 -14.81 -16.52 25.90
N SER A 29 -14.75 -15.35 26.52
CA SER A 29 -14.82 -14.09 25.83
C SER A 29 -13.66 -14.11 24.84
N SER A 30 -13.91 -14.60 23.63
CA SER A 30 -13.09 -14.27 22.48
C SER A 30 -13.29 -12.77 22.30
N THR A 31 -12.37 -11.96 22.84
CA THR A 31 -12.31 -10.54 22.53
C THR A 31 -12.06 -10.42 21.04
N GLN A 32 -13.15 -10.41 20.27
CA GLN A 32 -13.10 -10.16 18.83
C GLN A 32 -12.47 -8.78 18.65
N LYS A 33 -11.25 -8.75 18.11
CA LYS A 33 -10.57 -7.47 17.82
C LYS A 33 -11.36 -6.72 16.76
N ASP A 34 -11.59 -5.46 17.00
CA ASP A 34 -12.11 -4.56 15.96
C ASP A 34 -11.11 -4.53 14.79
N THR A 35 -11.59 -4.66 13.56
CA THR A 35 -10.73 -4.71 12.37
C THR A 35 -10.70 -3.36 11.67
N LEU A 36 -9.50 -2.85 11.40
CA LEU A 36 -9.23 -1.65 10.62
C LEU A 36 -8.55 -2.03 9.31
N ASN A 37 -9.22 -1.82 8.18
CA ASN A 37 -8.67 -2.07 6.85
C ASN A 37 -8.09 -0.78 6.28
N ILE A 38 -6.80 -0.76 5.97
CA ILE A 38 -6.09 0.40 5.44
C ILE A 38 -5.57 0.09 4.04
N SER A 39 -6.06 0.83 3.05
CA SER A 39 -5.48 0.84 1.70
C SER A 39 -4.33 1.84 1.67
N ALA A 40 -3.11 1.37 1.48
CA ALA A 40 -1.89 2.19 1.57
C ALA A 40 -1.02 2.10 0.32
N ALA A 41 -0.44 3.23 -0.10
CA ALA A 41 0.55 3.24 -1.18
C ALA A 41 1.69 2.27 -0.87
N ALA A 42 2.18 1.53 -1.88
CA ALA A 42 3.20 0.50 -1.73
C ALA A 42 4.51 1.01 -1.08
N SER A 43 4.86 2.28 -1.29
CA SER A 43 6.01 2.95 -0.64
C SER A 43 5.89 3.06 0.88
N LEU A 44 4.70 2.85 1.45
CA LEU A 44 4.45 2.91 2.89
C LEU A 44 4.66 1.56 3.60
N THR A 45 4.93 0.48 2.85
CA THR A 45 4.95 -0.90 3.38
C THR A 45 5.84 -1.08 4.62
N ASP A 46 6.98 -0.41 4.69
CA ASP A 46 7.90 -0.59 5.81
C ASP A 46 7.53 0.31 7.00
N VAL A 47 7.24 1.61 6.75
CA VAL A 47 6.92 2.56 7.80
C VAL A 47 5.60 2.21 8.52
N THR A 48 4.62 1.66 7.81
CA THR A 48 3.33 1.29 8.41
C THR A 48 3.43 0.19 9.43
N LYS A 49 4.45 -0.69 9.37
CA LYS A 49 4.70 -1.71 10.40
C LYS A 49 5.04 -1.06 11.74
N GLU A 50 5.87 -0.01 11.76
CA GLU A 50 6.22 0.70 12.98
C GLU A 50 5.07 1.62 13.44
N LEU A 51 4.38 2.28 12.51
CA LEU A 51 3.16 3.03 12.82
C LEU A 51 2.08 2.15 13.46
N GLU A 52 1.86 0.92 12.97
CA GLU A 52 0.95 -0.05 13.56
C GLU A 52 1.36 -0.41 14.99
N GLN A 53 2.65 -0.72 15.21
CA GLN A 53 3.16 -1.05 16.54
C GLN A 53 2.95 0.11 17.53
N ALA A 54 3.20 1.35 17.09
CA ALA A 54 2.99 2.53 17.91
C ALA A 54 1.51 2.79 18.20
N PHE A 55 0.65 2.67 17.18
CA PHE A 55 -0.80 2.81 17.33
C PHE A 55 -1.36 1.78 18.31
N ASN A 56 -0.93 0.52 18.21
CA ASN A 56 -1.43 -0.58 19.03
C ASN A 56 -1.04 -0.48 20.52
N LYS A 57 -0.05 0.36 20.89
CA LYS A 57 0.23 0.63 22.32
C LYS A 57 -0.98 1.23 23.06
N GLN A 58 -1.83 1.98 22.35
CA GLN A 58 -3.03 2.62 22.90
C GLN A 58 -4.33 1.99 22.38
N HIS A 59 -4.23 1.08 21.39
CA HIS A 59 -5.36 0.47 20.67
C HIS A 59 -5.16 -1.04 20.49
N ASP A 60 -4.80 -1.75 21.56
CA ASP A 60 -4.43 -3.18 21.60
C ASP A 60 -5.52 -4.13 21.09
N LYS A 61 -6.77 -3.66 21.10
CA LYS A 61 -7.95 -4.40 20.62
C LYS A 61 -8.22 -4.24 19.13
N VAL A 62 -7.40 -3.45 18.42
CA VAL A 62 -7.56 -3.24 16.98
C VAL A 62 -6.60 -4.14 16.20
N ALA A 63 -7.14 -4.92 15.28
CA ALA A 63 -6.36 -5.64 14.27
C ALA A 63 -6.31 -4.81 12.99
N ILE A 64 -5.12 -4.51 12.48
CA ILE A 64 -4.96 -3.71 11.26
C ILE A 64 -4.61 -4.62 10.09
N ASN A 65 -5.35 -4.49 8.99
CA ASN A 65 -5.09 -5.14 7.72
C ASN A 65 -4.67 -4.10 6.69
N PHE A 66 -3.45 -4.20 6.17
CA PHE A 66 -2.99 -3.34 5.09
C PHE A 66 -3.17 -4.01 3.72
N ASN A 67 -3.73 -3.25 2.78
CA ASN A 67 -3.73 -3.57 1.35
C ASN A 67 -2.80 -2.59 0.64
N TYR A 68 -1.67 -3.08 0.13
CA TYR A 68 -0.66 -2.25 -0.53
C TYR A 68 -0.76 -2.29 -2.04
N GLY A 69 -0.55 -1.13 -2.69
CA GLY A 69 -0.56 -1.04 -4.14
C GLY A 69 -0.30 0.38 -4.68
N GLY A 70 -0.43 0.56 -5.98
CA GLY A 70 -0.47 1.89 -6.58
C GLY A 70 -1.70 2.66 -6.11
N SER A 71 -1.53 3.92 -5.69
CA SER A 71 -2.63 4.71 -5.09
C SER A 71 -3.84 4.83 -6.02
N GLY A 72 -3.64 5.00 -7.32
CA GLY A 72 -4.74 5.05 -8.28
C GLY A 72 -5.49 3.72 -8.40
N SER A 73 -4.78 2.58 -8.33
CA SER A 73 -5.42 1.25 -8.31
C SER A 73 -6.23 1.05 -7.03
N LEU A 74 -5.69 1.44 -5.88
CA LEU A 74 -6.39 1.38 -4.58
C LEU A 74 -7.64 2.27 -4.58
N ARG A 75 -7.52 3.50 -5.11
CA ARG A 75 -8.67 4.40 -5.31
C ARG A 75 -9.76 3.73 -6.14
N GLN A 76 -9.41 3.11 -7.27
CA GLN A 76 -10.39 2.41 -8.11
C GLN A 76 -11.05 1.22 -7.39
N GLN A 77 -10.30 0.50 -6.55
CA GLN A 77 -10.85 -0.57 -5.71
C GLN A 77 -11.86 -0.02 -4.70
N ILE A 78 -11.53 1.08 -4.02
CA ILE A 78 -12.44 1.77 -3.09
C ILE A 78 -13.70 2.28 -3.82
N GLU A 79 -13.55 2.87 -5.00
CA GLU A 79 -14.68 3.31 -5.83
C GLU A 79 -15.64 2.16 -6.15
N LYS A 80 -15.10 0.94 -6.38
CA LYS A 80 -15.86 -0.28 -6.66
C LYS A 80 -16.38 -0.99 -5.41
N GLY A 81 -16.17 -0.42 -4.21
CA GLY A 81 -16.69 -0.95 -2.96
C GLY A 81 -15.78 -1.97 -2.26
N ALA A 82 -14.50 -2.04 -2.61
CA ALA A 82 -13.55 -2.85 -1.84
C ALA A 82 -13.49 -2.38 -0.38
N PRO A 83 -13.44 -3.30 0.61
CA PRO A 83 -13.38 -2.95 2.02
C PRO A 83 -12.14 -2.11 2.33
N SER A 84 -12.35 -0.88 2.76
CA SER A 84 -11.30 0.03 3.23
C SER A 84 -11.88 0.99 4.24
N ASP A 85 -11.16 1.26 5.31
CA ASP A 85 -11.57 2.18 6.36
C ASP A 85 -10.74 3.47 6.32
N VAL A 86 -9.47 3.35 5.91
CA VAL A 86 -8.55 4.47 5.69
C VAL A 86 -7.85 4.28 4.35
N PHE A 87 -7.69 5.38 3.63
CA PHE A 87 -6.86 5.43 2.43
C PHE A 87 -5.64 6.31 2.66
N MET A 88 -4.43 5.76 2.48
CA MET A 88 -3.14 6.44 2.61
C MET A 88 -2.46 6.51 1.24
N SER A 89 -2.66 7.61 0.54
CA SER A 89 -2.23 7.81 -0.84
C SER A 89 -0.86 8.51 -0.93
N ALA A 90 -0.08 8.17 -1.95
CA ALA A 90 1.15 8.87 -2.33
C ALA A 90 0.90 10.12 -3.22
N ASN A 91 -0.32 10.60 -3.28
CA ASN A 91 -0.68 11.87 -3.92
C ASN A 91 -2.02 12.41 -3.37
N ILE A 92 -2.24 13.70 -3.55
CA ILE A 92 -3.48 14.37 -3.16
C ILE A 92 -4.63 14.05 -4.15
N LYS A 93 -4.31 13.87 -5.44
CA LYS A 93 -5.31 13.74 -6.50
C LYS A 93 -6.26 12.56 -6.27
N ASP A 94 -5.73 11.39 -5.92
CA ASP A 94 -6.55 10.19 -5.74
C ASP A 94 -7.49 10.32 -4.53
N VAL A 95 -7.04 10.96 -3.45
CA VAL A 95 -7.90 11.27 -2.28
C VAL A 95 -8.98 12.26 -2.67
N LYS A 96 -8.62 13.32 -3.40
CA LYS A 96 -9.59 14.32 -3.87
C LYS A 96 -10.69 13.69 -4.73
N ILE A 97 -10.36 12.79 -5.65
CA ILE A 97 -11.34 12.10 -6.49
C ILE A 97 -12.36 11.31 -5.64
N LEU A 98 -11.90 10.66 -4.56
CA LEU A 98 -12.81 9.97 -3.63
C LEU A 98 -13.64 10.96 -2.82
N ALA A 99 -13.06 12.07 -2.36
CA ALA A 99 -13.76 13.09 -1.62
C ALA A 99 -14.84 13.78 -2.46
N ASP A 100 -14.55 14.10 -3.73
CA ASP A 100 -15.52 14.68 -4.68
C ASP A 100 -16.72 13.73 -4.94
N LYS A 101 -16.58 12.43 -4.65
CA LYS A 101 -17.62 11.40 -4.74
C LYS A 101 -18.22 11.02 -3.38
N ASP A 102 -17.95 11.80 -2.35
CA ASP A 102 -18.39 11.54 -0.97
C ASP A 102 -17.94 10.17 -0.41
N LYS A 103 -16.80 9.65 -0.92
CA LYS A 103 -16.23 8.36 -0.50
C LYS A 103 -14.98 8.50 0.39
N ALA A 104 -14.51 9.73 0.63
CA ALA A 104 -13.38 9.99 1.52
C ALA A 104 -13.60 11.29 2.29
N HIS A 105 -13.29 11.26 3.59
CA HIS A 105 -13.52 12.37 4.51
C HIS A 105 -12.27 12.58 5.40
N ASN A 106 -12.26 13.67 6.18
CA ASN A 106 -11.21 13.96 7.17
C ASN A 106 -9.79 13.88 6.58
N THR A 107 -9.57 14.50 5.44
CA THR A 107 -8.29 14.46 4.73
C THR A 107 -7.16 15.11 5.53
N TYR A 108 -5.95 14.56 5.45
CA TYR A 108 -4.75 15.08 6.11
C TYR A 108 -3.49 14.82 5.28
N ASN A 109 -2.72 15.88 4.99
CA ASN A 109 -1.39 15.77 4.39
C ASN A 109 -0.40 15.40 5.50
N TYR A 110 0.15 14.20 5.46
CA TYR A 110 0.93 13.68 6.58
C TYR A 110 2.43 13.53 6.28
N ALA A 111 2.83 13.55 5.00
CA ALA A 111 4.22 13.42 4.60
C ALA A 111 4.47 13.96 3.20
N GLN A 112 5.74 14.17 2.87
CA GLN A 112 6.24 14.43 1.51
C GLN A 112 7.38 13.47 1.17
N ASN A 113 7.67 13.33 -0.13
CA ASN A 113 8.72 12.47 -0.64
C ASN A 113 9.44 13.13 -1.82
N GLU A 114 10.55 12.52 -2.26
CA GLU A 114 11.28 12.89 -3.46
C GLU A 114 11.31 11.72 -4.44
N LEU A 115 11.35 12.01 -5.73
CA LEU A 115 11.51 11.01 -6.78
C LEU A 115 12.98 10.95 -7.19
N VAL A 116 13.53 9.75 -7.32
CA VAL A 116 14.92 9.53 -7.74
C VAL A 116 14.98 8.53 -8.88
N LEU A 117 15.94 8.76 -9.78
CA LEU A 117 16.38 7.77 -10.75
C LEU A 117 17.37 6.84 -10.07
N ILE A 118 17.11 5.55 -10.15
CA ILE A 118 18.02 4.50 -9.69
C ILE A 118 18.52 3.68 -10.88
N GLY A 119 19.70 3.10 -10.72
CA GLY A 119 20.25 2.11 -11.63
C GLY A 119 20.84 0.93 -10.87
N ASN A 120 21.04 -0.17 -11.57
CA ASN A 120 21.81 -1.29 -11.01
C ASN A 120 23.21 -0.79 -10.62
N SER A 121 23.76 -1.29 -9.52
CA SER A 121 25.07 -0.85 -8.99
C SER A 121 26.22 -0.95 -10.00
N LYS A 122 26.11 -1.82 -11.00
CA LYS A 122 27.10 -2.03 -12.07
C LYS A 122 26.97 -1.03 -13.23
N THR A 123 25.88 -0.26 -13.33
CA THR A 123 25.75 0.72 -14.42
C THR A 123 26.53 1.98 -14.09
N ASP A 124 27.33 2.47 -15.03
CA ASP A 124 28.07 3.74 -14.91
C ASP A 124 27.32 4.90 -15.59
N LYS A 125 26.24 4.58 -16.31
CA LYS A 125 25.44 5.54 -17.05
C LYS A 125 24.52 6.32 -16.11
N GLN A 126 24.50 7.63 -16.26
CA GLN A 126 23.61 8.54 -15.50
C GLN A 126 22.63 9.30 -16.40
N ASP A 127 22.82 9.23 -17.71
CA ASP A 127 22.05 9.97 -18.71
C ASP A 127 21.11 9.02 -19.47
N LEU A 128 19.83 9.34 -19.47
CA LEU A 128 18.80 8.62 -20.23
C LEU A 128 18.63 9.13 -21.68
N SER A 129 19.41 10.15 -22.10
CA SER A 129 19.33 10.69 -23.48
C SER A 129 19.89 9.73 -24.52
N GLN A 130 20.73 8.77 -24.11
CA GLN A 130 21.45 7.85 -24.99
C GLN A 130 21.25 6.39 -24.55
N LEU A 131 19.99 5.94 -24.46
CA LEU A 131 19.66 4.55 -24.16
C LEU A 131 19.99 3.64 -25.34
N GLN A 132 20.55 2.46 -25.05
CA GLN A 132 20.75 1.41 -26.04
C GLN A 132 19.47 0.58 -26.21
N ASN A 133 19.34 -0.12 -27.34
CA ASN A 133 18.10 -0.82 -27.71
C ASN A 133 17.63 -1.85 -26.68
N ASP A 134 18.53 -2.47 -25.91
CA ASP A 134 18.24 -3.47 -24.90
C ASP A 134 18.05 -2.88 -23.49
N GLU A 135 18.39 -1.58 -23.30
CA GLU A 135 18.22 -0.93 -21.99
C GLU A 135 16.75 -0.61 -21.72
N LYS A 136 16.31 -0.89 -20.50
CA LYS A 136 14.94 -0.67 -20.02
C LYS A 136 14.91 0.31 -18.86
N VAL A 137 13.89 1.15 -18.85
CA VAL A 137 13.60 2.10 -17.77
C VAL A 137 12.27 1.70 -17.13
N ALA A 138 12.29 1.24 -15.89
CA ALA A 138 11.08 0.88 -15.16
C ALA A 138 10.43 2.11 -14.53
N ILE A 139 9.13 2.28 -14.76
CA ILE A 139 8.30 3.25 -14.04
C ILE A 139 7.00 2.59 -13.61
N GLY A 140 6.35 3.13 -12.58
CA GLY A 140 4.97 2.74 -12.29
C GLY A 140 4.04 3.09 -13.46
N GLU A 141 2.95 2.32 -13.65
CA GLU A 141 1.93 2.65 -14.66
C GLU A 141 1.34 4.05 -14.36
N PRO A 142 1.53 5.06 -15.22
CA PRO A 142 1.20 6.46 -14.89
C PRO A 142 -0.27 6.73 -14.55
N ASN A 143 -1.18 5.87 -15.05
CA ASN A 143 -2.61 6.01 -14.80
C ASN A 143 -3.03 5.54 -13.41
N SER A 144 -2.21 4.70 -12.77
CA SER A 144 -2.57 4.03 -11.50
C SER A 144 -1.50 4.12 -10.41
N VAL A 145 -0.27 4.53 -10.75
CA VAL A 145 0.87 4.61 -9.82
C VAL A 145 1.41 6.04 -9.80
N PRO A 146 1.29 6.76 -8.65
CA PRO A 146 1.75 8.15 -8.54
C PRO A 146 3.21 8.35 -8.95
N ALA A 147 4.13 7.49 -8.48
CA ALA A 147 5.56 7.56 -8.84
C ALA A 147 5.77 7.53 -10.36
N GLY A 148 5.02 6.68 -11.07
CA GLY A 148 5.10 6.60 -12.53
C GLY A 148 4.56 7.85 -13.23
N LYS A 149 3.49 8.44 -12.70
CA LYS A 149 2.98 9.71 -13.20
C LYS A 149 3.98 10.84 -13.00
N TYR A 150 4.64 10.91 -11.84
CA TYR A 150 5.68 11.88 -11.55
C TYR A 150 6.91 11.67 -12.44
N ALA A 151 7.33 10.41 -12.66
CA ALA A 151 8.42 10.09 -13.59
C ALA A 151 8.09 10.52 -15.02
N GLN A 152 6.90 10.22 -15.53
CA GLN A 152 6.46 10.65 -16.85
C GLN A 152 6.44 12.18 -16.97
N GLN A 153 5.95 12.88 -15.95
CA GLN A 153 5.92 14.34 -15.94
C GLN A 153 7.35 14.90 -15.96
N PHE A 154 8.25 14.40 -15.12
CA PHE A 154 9.65 14.80 -15.09
C PHE A 154 10.33 14.59 -16.44
N LEU A 155 10.18 13.41 -17.04
CA LEU A 155 10.76 13.11 -18.36
C LEU A 155 10.25 14.05 -19.46
N LYS A 156 8.97 14.43 -19.41
CA LYS A 156 8.39 15.43 -20.34
C LYS A 156 8.95 16.82 -20.09
N ASP A 157 9.04 17.24 -18.83
CA ASP A 157 9.59 18.56 -18.47
C ASP A 157 11.07 18.69 -18.83
N GLN A 158 11.81 17.58 -18.90
CA GLN A 158 13.21 17.52 -19.38
C GLN A 158 13.35 17.26 -20.88
N ASN A 159 12.28 17.16 -21.66
CA ASN A 159 12.27 16.77 -23.07
C ASN A 159 12.92 15.39 -23.36
N LEU A 160 12.92 14.48 -22.37
CA LEU A 160 13.48 13.14 -22.49
C LEU A 160 12.41 12.06 -22.77
N TYR A 161 11.13 12.40 -22.64
CA TYR A 161 10.06 11.39 -22.66
C TYR A 161 9.99 10.62 -23.98
N ASP A 162 10.10 11.28 -25.13
CA ASP A 162 9.99 10.61 -26.42
C ASP A 162 11.16 9.67 -26.69
N ASN A 163 12.34 10.02 -26.21
CA ASN A 163 13.54 9.17 -26.26
C ASN A 163 13.42 7.94 -25.35
N VAL A 164 12.91 8.14 -24.14
CA VAL A 164 12.79 7.07 -23.12
C VAL A 164 11.59 6.18 -23.37
N LYS A 165 10.53 6.67 -23.99
CA LYS A 165 9.26 5.99 -24.19
C LYS A 165 9.38 4.59 -24.82
N PRO A 166 10.20 4.34 -25.86
CA PRO A 166 10.37 2.98 -26.42
C PRO A 166 11.03 1.99 -25.45
N HIS A 167 11.69 2.47 -24.41
CA HIS A 167 12.43 1.71 -23.41
C HIS A 167 11.65 1.48 -22.12
N LEU A 168 10.44 2.08 -21.99
CA LEU A 168 9.65 2.00 -20.76
C LEU A 168 9.11 0.60 -20.53
N VAL A 169 9.25 0.14 -19.30
CA VAL A 169 8.53 -1.00 -18.75
C VAL A 169 7.69 -0.54 -17.57
N TYR A 170 6.43 -0.96 -17.54
CA TYR A 170 5.47 -0.49 -16.57
C TYR A 170 5.28 -1.47 -15.42
N ALA A 171 5.25 -0.95 -14.19
CA ALA A 171 5.06 -1.70 -12.97
C ALA A 171 3.71 -1.33 -12.32
N LYS A 172 3.11 -2.29 -11.62
CA LYS A 172 1.84 -2.09 -10.90
C LYS A 172 1.95 -1.19 -9.66
N ASP A 173 3.14 -1.01 -9.14
CA ASP A 173 3.47 -0.13 -8.00
C ASP A 173 4.97 0.20 -7.98
N VAL A 174 5.38 1.13 -7.10
CA VAL A 174 6.78 1.60 -7.03
C VAL A 174 7.74 0.54 -6.49
N ARG A 175 7.28 -0.37 -5.63
CA ARG A 175 8.13 -1.46 -5.11
C ARG A 175 8.44 -2.48 -6.20
N GLN A 176 7.54 -2.71 -7.12
CA GLN A 176 7.81 -3.53 -8.29
C GLN A 176 8.83 -2.87 -9.22
N VAL A 177 8.84 -1.51 -9.35
CA VAL A 177 9.90 -0.79 -10.06
C VAL A 177 11.26 -1.10 -9.44
N LEU A 178 11.41 -0.91 -8.13
CA LEU A 178 12.65 -1.24 -7.41
C LEU A 178 13.07 -2.68 -7.67
N ASN A 179 12.13 -3.62 -7.59
CA ASN A 179 12.39 -5.05 -7.83
C ASN A 179 12.88 -5.31 -9.28
N TYR A 180 12.34 -4.62 -10.27
CA TYR A 180 12.81 -4.79 -11.66
C TYR A 180 14.28 -4.39 -11.81
N VAL A 181 14.70 -3.31 -11.17
CA VAL A 181 16.10 -2.85 -11.22
C VAL A 181 17.01 -3.78 -10.41
N THR A 182 16.61 -4.20 -9.21
CA THR A 182 17.41 -5.10 -8.37
C THR A 182 17.62 -6.47 -9.03
N LYS A 183 16.61 -6.97 -9.77
CA LYS A 183 16.68 -8.26 -10.48
C LYS A 183 17.30 -8.17 -11.89
N GLY A 184 17.67 -6.97 -12.34
CA GLY A 184 18.22 -6.74 -13.67
C GLY A 184 17.18 -6.83 -14.82
N ASN A 185 15.89 -6.84 -14.50
CA ASN A 185 14.81 -6.80 -15.49
C ASN A 185 14.66 -5.39 -16.14
N ALA A 186 15.23 -4.38 -15.50
CA ALA A 186 15.43 -3.04 -16.05
C ALA A 186 16.79 -2.50 -15.55
N GLN A 187 17.49 -1.73 -16.38
CA GLN A 187 18.74 -1.11 -16.01
C GLN A 187 18.52 0.12 -15.13
N PHE A 188 17.41 0.81 -15.36
CA PHE A 188 17.03 2.04 -14.67
C PHE A 188 15.61 1.97 -14.13
N GLY A 189 15.30 2.81 -13.14
CA GLY A 189 13.93 2.95 -12.65
C GLY A 189 13.73 4.24 -11.85
N TYR A 190 12.50 4.72 -11.82
CA TYR A 190 12.12 5.84 -10.96
C TYR A 190 11.38 5.32 -9.72
N VAL A 191 11.95 5.59 -8.54
CA VAL A 191 11.39 5.22 -7.24
C VAL A 191 11.37 6.43 -6.31
N TYR A 192 10.73 6.31 -5.16
CA TYR A 192 10.86 7.34 -4.14
C TYR A 192 12.18 7.20 -3.36
N GLN A 193 12.68 8.34 -2.86
CA GLN A 193 13.88 8.38 -2.01
C GLN A 193 13.74 7.44 -0.81
N THR A 194 12.56 7.37 -0.20
CA THR A 194 12.27 6.49 0.93
C THR A 194 12.40 5.00 0.57
N ASP A 195 12.02 4.60 -0.66
CA ASP A 195 12.17 3.21 -1.13
C ASP A 195 13.64 2.81 -1.24
N LEU A 196 14.46 3.70 -1.82
CA LEU A 196 15.90 3.50 -1.95
C LEU A 196 16.60 3.50 -0.59
N ALA A 197 16.26 4.44 0.29
CA ALA A 197 16.82 4.54 1.63
C ALA A 197 16.53 3.26 2.45
N GLN A 198 15.31 2.77 2.40
CA GLN A 198 14.93 1.55 3.10
C GLN A 198 15.62 0.31 2.51
N HIS A 199 15.79 0.24 1.18
CA HIS A 199 16.56 -0.81 0.51
C HIS A 199 18.01 -0.85 1.04
N LYS A 200 18.66 0.31 1.12
CA LYS A 200 20.03 0.43 1.67
C LYS A 200 20.10 0.09 3.16
N LYS A 201 19.12 0.55 3.97
CA LYS A 201 19.05 0.21 5.41
C LYS A 201 18.93 -1.29 5.66
N ASN A 202 18.33 -2.04 4.73
CA ASN A 202 18.25 -3.49 4.76
C ASN A 202 19.55 -4.20 4.29
N GLY A 203 20.65 -3.45 4.11
CA GLY A 203 21.96 -3.98 3.71
C GLY A 203 22.09 -4.32 2.23
N GLN A 204 21.14 -3.89 1.39
CA GLN A 204 21.16 -4.16 -0.04
C GLN A 204 21.92 -3.05 -0.78
N THR A 205 22.84 -3.44 -1.66
CA THR A 205 23.77 -2.54 -2.39
C THR A 205 23.73 -2.73 -3.91
N ASP A 206 22.77 -3.51 -4.38
CA ASP A 206 22.59 -3.87 -5.79
C ASP A 206 22.02 -2.76 -6.67
N VAL A 207 21.54 -1.66 -6.06
CA VAL A 207 21.10 -0.45 -6.74
C VAL A 207 21.72 0.81 -6.14
N LYS A 208 21.92 1.82 -6.99
CA LYS A 208 22.41 3.14 -6.58
C LYS A 208 21.51 4.26 -7.12
N GLU A 209 21.53 5.40 -6.44
CA GLU A 209 20.94 6.64 -6.94
C GLU A 209 21.80 7.19 -8.08
N LEU A 210 21.15 7.55 -9.17
CA LEU A 210 21.80 8.18 -10.34
C LEU A 210 21.46 9.66 -10.43
N GLY A 211 20.35 10.09 -9.84
CA GLY A 211 19.97 11.50 -9.82
C GLY A 211 18.58 11.72 -9.23
N LYS A 212 18.31 12.96 -8.84
CA LYS A 212 16.99 13.39 -8.36
C LYS A 212 16.13 13.87 -9.51
N ALA A 213 14.87 13.45 -9.51
CA ALA A 213 13.86 14.00 -10.41
C ALA A 213 13.15 15.18 -9.72
N THR A 214 13.72 16.37 -9.89
CA THR A 214 13.15 17.58 -9.28
C THR A 214 11.85 17.98 -9.97
N LEU A 215 10.76 17.94 -9.22
CA LEU A 215 9.43 18.30 -9.70
C LEU A 215 9.06 19.74 -9.32
N LYS A 216 8.21 20.37 -10.13
CA LYS A 216 7.69 21.73 -9.87
C LYS A 216 6.82 21.81 -8.61
N THR A 217 6.16 20.71 -8.25
CA THR A 217 5.32 20.58 -7.05
C THR A 217 5.81 19.43 -6.17
N PRO A 218 5.82 19.62 -4.83
CA PRO A 218 6.20 18.54 -3.92
C PRO A 218 5.31 17.31 -4.07
N ILE A 219 5.89 16.13 -3.89
CA ILE A 219 5.15 14.88 -3.77
C ILE A 219 4.56 14.83 -2.37
N THR A 220 3.26 15.08 -2.26
CA THR A 220 2.56 15.12 -0.97
C THR A 220 1.70 13.88 -0.80
N TYR A 221 1.91 13.19 0.32
CA TYR A 221 1.10 12.06 0.76
C TYR A 221 -0.10 12.55 1.55
N GLN A 222 -1.26 12.04 1.21
CA GLN A 222 -2.51 12.41 1.88
C GLN A 222 -3.25 11.17 2.34
N ALA A 223 -3.77 11.20 3.58
CA ALA A 223 -4.66 10.19 4.13
C ALA A 223 -6.08 10.72 4.24
N ALA A 224 -7.05 9.80 4.23
CA ALA A 224 -8.47 10.10 4.45
C ALA A 224 -9.17 8.90 5.10
N THR A 225 -10.24 9.15 5.87
CA THR A 225 -11.18 8.10 6.24
C THR A 225 -12.07 7.74 5.06
N VAL A 226 -12.33 6.44 4.87
CA VAL A 226 -13.24 5.88 3.85
C VAL A 226 -14.49 5.30 4.52
N SER A 227 -14.44 5.06 5.82
CA SER A 227 -15.57 4.62 6.63
C SER A 227 -15.78 5.53 7.84
N ASN A 228 -16.93 5.40 8.50
CA ASN A 228 -17.26 6.14 9.72
C ASN A 228 -16.77 5.44 11.01
N LYS A 229 -16.01 4.34 10.91
CA LYS A 229 -15.51 3.59 12.06
C LYS A 229 -14.71 4.48 13.01
N LYS A 230 -14.85 4.22 14.31
CA LYS A 230 -14.09 4.93 15.36
C LYS A 230 -12.57 4.67 15.23
N GLU A 231 -12.19 3.47 14.79
CA GLU A 231 -10.80 3.05 14.56
C GLU A 231 -10.15 3.83 13.41
N ALA A 232 -10.90 4.09 12.33
CA ALA A 232 -10.44 4.93 11.22
C ALA A 232 -10.17 6.37 11.69
N LYS A 233 -11.08 6.94 12.48
CA LYS A 233 -10.90 8.28 13.07
C LYS A 233 -9.72 8.30 14.07
N ALA A 234 -9.56 7.24 14.86
CA ALA A 234 -8.43 7.10 15.79
C ALA A 234 -7.09 7.05 15.04
N TRP A 235 -6.99 6.26 13.95
CA TRP A 235 -5.81 6.20 13.08
C TRP A 235 -5.46 7.57 12.50
N MET A 236 -6.45 8.30 11.98
CA MET A 236 -6.24 9.65 11.45
C MET A 236 -5.78 10.65 12.52
N LYS A 237 -6.25 10.49 13.78
CA LYS A 237 -5.76 11.28 14.91
C LYS A 237 -4.33 10.91 15.28
N PHE A 238 -4.00 9.61 15.31
CA PHE A 238 -2.65 9.12 15.57
C PHE A 238 -1.64 9.65 14.56
N LEU A 239 -1.95 9.66 13.25
CA LEU A 239 -1.05 10.20 12.21
C LEU A 239 -0.65 11.67 12.44
N LYS A 240 -1.42 12.41 13.24
CA LYS A 240 -1.12 13.83 13.59
C LYS A 240 -0.23 13.97 14.82
N THR A 241 0.04 12.88 15.54
CA THR A 241 0.86 12.92 16.75
C THR A 241 2.34 13.12 16.45
N LYS A 242 3.09 13.61 17.45
CA LYS A 242 4.54 13.73 17.37
C LYS A 242 5.20 12.38 17.13
N GLU A 243 4.74 11.31 17.82
CA GLU A 243 5.27 9.94 17.66
C GLU A 243 5.14 9.45 16.21
N ALA A 244 3.98 9.65 15.57
CA ALA A 244 3.79 9.23 14.18
C ALA A 244 4.68 10.01 13.20
N LYS A 245 4.90 11.31 13.44
CA LYS A 245 5.80 12.14 12.64
C LYS A 245 7.26 11.70 12.78
N GLU A 246 7.73 11.47 14.00
CA GLU A 246 9.09 10.96 14.27
C GLU A 246 9.32 9.59 13.59
N ILE A 247 8.31 8.71 13.58
CA ILE A 247 8.38 7.44 12.83
C ILE A 247 8.50 7.71 11.33
N LEU A 248 7.70 8.60 10.76
CA LEU A 248 7.79 8.95 9.33
C LEU A 248 9.18 9.52 8.97
N GLU A 249 9.71 10.43 9.76
CA GLU A 249 11.05 11.01 9.58
C GLU A 249 12.16 9.94 9.63
N LYS A 250 12.06 8.98 10.57
CA LYS A 250 12.99 7.83 10.68
C LYS A 250 13.03 6.99 9.38
N TYR A 251 11.96 6.98 8.61
CA TYR A 251 11.86 6.32 7.29
C TYR A 251 12.10 7.27 6.12
N ASP A 252 12.74 8.42 6.38
CA ASP A 252 13.15 9.42 5.40
C ASP A 252 11.98 10.13 4.68
N PHE A 253 10.78 10.11 5.25
CA PHE A 253 9.72 11.00 4.83
C PHE A 253 9.95 12.41 5.40
N LYS A 254 9.58 13.44 4.65
CA LYS A 254 9.49 14.81 5.14
C LYS A 254 8.10 15.04 5.73
N VAL A 255 7.97 15.58 6.95
CA VAL A 255 6.70 15.80 7.67
C VAL A 255 6.49 17.27 8.04
#